data_6fb6effe76ddf1ba98c800d0f1dfa10c
#
_entry.id   6fb6effe76ddf1ba98c800d0f1dfa10c
#
_cell.length_a   1.000
_cell.length_b   1.000
_cell.length_c   1.000
_cell.angle_alpha   90.00
_cell.angle_beta   90.00
_cell.angle_gamma   90.00
#
_symmetry.space_group_name_H-M   'P 1'
#
loop_
_entity.id
_entity.type
_entity.pdbx_description
1 polymer ?
#
loop_
_entity_poly.entity_id
_entity_poly.type
_entity_poly.pdbx_seq_one_letter_code
_entity_poly.pdbx_strand_id
1 'polypeptide(L)'
;GSHTLVELLNENREIVVLDNLSNSSEVSLERVKQITGKSVKFYQGDILDRDILRKIFAENQIESVIHFAGLKAVGESVREPLRYYQNNVTGSIVLVEEMLKANVNTIVFSSSATVYGDPQIIPIVESCPVGGTTNPYGTSKYMVERILEDTVKAFPQLSAVVLRYFNPVGAHESGLIGEDPNGIPNNLMPFISQVAVGKLPQLSVFGGDYNTHDGTGVRDYIHVVDLALGHLKALDKHQNDAGFHIYNLGTGTGYSVLDMVKAFEAANGITIPYKVVDRRPGDIAVCYSAPQKALEQLGWKTERGLEQMMK
;
A
#
# COMPACT_ATOMS: atom_id res chain seq x y z
N GLY A 1 -3.33 0.53 -6.73
CA GLY A 1 -4.13 -0.21 -7.74
C GLY A 1 -3.70 0.12 -9.17
N SER A 2 -3.78 1.40 -9.61
CA SER A 2 -3.54 1.76 -11.01
C SER A 2 -2.15 1.36 -11.54
N HIS A 3 -1.08 1.56 -10.77
CA HIS A 3 0.27 1.10 -11.17
C HIS A 3 0.35 -0.42 -11.29
N THR A 4 -0.26 -1.16 -10.36
CA THR A 4 -0.31 -2.63 -10.46
C THR A 4 -1.11 -3.08 -11.68
N LEU A 5 -2.20 -2.37 -12.04
CA LEU A 5 -2.92 -2.64 -13.29
C LEU A 5 -2.05 -2.46 -14.53
N VAL A 6 -1.23 -1.39 -14.58
CA VAL A 6 -0.29 -1.19 -15.70
C VAL A 6 0.65 -2.38 -15.83
N GLU A 7 1.29 -2.80 -14.74
CA GLU A 7 2.25 -3.90 -14.77
C GLU A 7 1.59 -5.24 -15.16
N LEU A 8 0.40 -5.55 -14.60
CA LEU A 8 -0.34 -6.77 -14.96
C LEU A 8 -0.78 -6.77 -16.42
N LEU A 9 -1.26 -5.63 -16.95
CA LEU A 9 -1.65 -5.50 -18.33
C LEU A 9 -0.45 -5.59 -19.29
N ASN A 10 0.72 -5.09 -18.90
CA ASN A 10 1.96 -5.25 -19.66
C ASN A 10 2.36 -6.73 -19.81
N GLU A 11 2.06 -7.56 -18.81
CA GLU A 11 2.20 -9.03 -18.88
C GLU A 11 1.06 -9.74 -19.62
N ASN A 12 0.13 -9.01 -20.26
CA ASN A 12 -1.05 -9.55 -20.98
C ASN A 12 -2.01 -10.33 -20.08
N ARG A 13 -2.12 -10.03 -18.81
CA ARG A 13 -3.10 -10.65 -17.91
C ARG A 13 -4.49 -10.08 -18.15
N GLU A 14 -5.51 -10.91 -18.03
CA GLU A 14 -6.91 -10.48 -18.01
C GLU A 14 -7.28 -9.99 -16.62
N ILE A 15 -7.83 -8.77 -16.52
CA ILE A 15 -8.08 -8.09 -15.26
C ILE A 15 -9.54 -7.68 -15.14
N VAL A 16 -10.10 -7.96 -13.98
CA VAL A 16 -11.38 -7.43 -13.53
C VAL A 16 -11.13 -6.51 -12.33
N VAL A 17 -11.70 -5.32 -12.35
CA VAL A 17 -11.56 -4.33 -11.27
C VAL A 17 -12.90 -4.13 -10.59
N LEU A 18 -12.90 -4.18 -9.25
CA LEU A 18 -13.99 -3.75 -8.38
C LEU A 18 -13.51 -2.56 -7.55
N ASP A 19 -14.22 -1.44 -7.59
CA ASP A 19 -13.95 -0.26 -6.77
C ASP A 19 -15.25 0.50 -6.49
N ASN A 20 -15.46 1.00 -5.28
CA ASN A 20 -16.65 1.76 -4.93
C ASN A 20 -16.53 3.27 -5.22
N LEU A 21 -15.35 3.69 -5.69
CA LEU A 21 -14.99 5.09 -6.02
C LEU A 21 -15.14 6.07 -4.84
N SER A 22 -15.14 5.58 -3.59
CA SER A 22 -15.29 6.44 -2.41
C SER A 22 -14.12 7.40 -2.20
N ASN A 23 -12.91 7.02 -2.62
CA ASN A 23 -11.69 7.83 -2.54
C ASN A 23 -10.81 7.71 -3.79
N SER A 24 -11.39 7.31 -4.90
CA SER A 24 -10.76 7.09 -6.19
C SER A 24 -11.60 7.72 -7.32
N SER A 25 -11.11 7.59 -8.55
CA SER A 25 -11.80 8.06 -9.75
C SER A 25 -11.60 7.07 -10.89
N GLU A 26 -12.65 6.84 -11.67
CA GLU A 26 -12.61 6.01 -12.88
C GLU A 26 -11.63 6.55 -13.93
N VAL A 27 -11.32 7.84 -13.89
CA VAL A 27 -10.28 8.48 -14.73
C VAL A 27 -8.93 7.74 -14.62
N SER A 28 -8.63 7.12 -13.48
CA SER A 28 -7.42 6.32 -13.32
C SER A 28 -7.39 5.12 -14.27
N LEU A 29 -8.54 4.50 -14.57
CA LEU A 29 -8.65 3.37 -15.52
C LEU A 29 -8.51 3.83 -16.97
N GLU A 30 -9.04 5.01 -17.30
CA GLU A 30 -8.84 5.63 -18.62
C GLU A 30 -7.37 5.92 -18.87
N ARG A 31 -6.66 6.45 -17.87
CA ARG A 31 -5.21 6.71 -17.93
C ARG A 31 -4.39 5.42 -18.03
N VAL A 32 -4.78 4.37 -17.31
CA VAL A 32 -4.17 3.03 -17.47
C VAL A 32 -4.33 2.54 -18.90
N LYS A 33 -5.52 2.72 -19.51
CA LYS A 33 -5.76 2.39 -20.91
C LYS A 33 -4.89 3.23 -21.87
N GLN A 34 -4.70 4.51 -21.60
CA GLN A 34 -3.80 5.37 -22.40
C GLN A 34 -2.35 4.90 -22.34
N ILE A 35 -1.88 4.45 -21.17
CA ILE A 35 -0.52 3.94 -20.96
C ILE A 35 -0.31 2.60 -21.65
N THR A 36 -1.24 1.65 -21.48
CA THR A 36 -1.06 0.26 -21.89
C THR A 36 -1.68 -0.10 -23.23
N GLY A 37 -2.58 0.73 -23.74
CA GLY A 37 -3.43 0.40 -24.90
C GLY A 37 -4.53 -0.62 -24.62
N LYS A 38 -4.69 -1.08 -23.34
CA LYS A 38 -5.60 -2.17 -22.95
C LYS A 38 -6.65 -1.66 -21.97
N SER A 39 -7.86 -2.22 -22.05
CA SER A 39 -8.97 -1.94 -21.15
C SER A 39 -9.14 -3.06 -20.14
N VAL A 40 -9.65 -2.73 -18.97
CA VAL A 40 -10.07 -3.69 -17.95
C VAL A 40 -11.60 -3.76 -17.87
N LYS A 41 -12.13 -4.89 -17.43
CA LYS A 41 -13.55 -4.99 -17.07
C LYS A 41 -13.74 -4.36 -15.70
N PHE A 42 -14.58 -3.33 -15.61
CA PHE A 42 -14.81 -2.57 -14.37
C PHE A 42 -16.21 -2.83 -13.82
N TYR A 43 -16.28 -3.05 -12.51
CA TYR A 43 -17.51 -3.09 -11.74
C TYR A 43 -17.44 -2.01 -10.66
N GLN A 44 -18.37 -1.07 -10.70
CA GLN A 44 -18.52 -0.13 -9.59
C GLN A 44 -19.34 -0.80 -8.49
N GLY A 45 -18.72 -1.00 -7.32
CA GLY A 45 -19.38 -1.65 -6.19
C GLY A 45 -18.48 -1.76 -4.97
N ASP A 46 -19.04 -2.18 -3.86
CA ASP A 46 -18.38 -2.28 -2.58
C ASP A 46 -18.05 -3.74 -2.23
N ILE A 47 -16.89 -3.98 -1.60
CA ILE A 47 -16.51 -5.32 -1.11
C ILE A 47 -17.43 -5.84 0.00
N LEU A 48 -18.23 -4.98 0.63
CA LEU A 48 -19.27 -5.36 1.59
C LEU A 48 -20.51 -5.93 0.90
N ASP A 49 -20.69 -5.67 -0.40
CA ASP A 49 -21.85 -6.15 -1.18
C ASP A 49 -21.56 -7.56 -1.73
N ARG A 50 -22.19 -8.56 -1.10
CA ARG A 50 -22.06 -9.97 -1.49
C ARG A 50 -22.62 -10.26 -2.87
N ASP A 51 -23.65 -9.54 -3.29
CA ASP A 51 -24.33 -9.84 -4.55
C ASP A 51 -23.45 -9.39 -5.74
N ILE A 52 -22.76 -8.24 -5.63
CA ILE A 52 -21.81 -7.84 -6.67
C ILE A 52 -20.59 -8.77 -6.73
N LEU A 53 -20.09 -9.23 -5.57
CA LEU A 53 -18.98 -10.20 -5.53
C LEU A 53 -19.38 -11.52 -6.20
N ARG A 54 -20.54 -12.09 -5.87
CA ARG A 54 -21.09 -13.30 -6.50
C ARG A 54 -21.25 -13.13 -8.00
N LYS A 55 -21.78 -11.99 -8.42
CA LYS A 55 -21.93 -11.66 -9.85
C LYS A 55 -20.56 -11.66 -10.55
N ILE A 56 -19.56 -10.98 -9.96
CA ILE A 56 -18.20 -10.92 -10.53
C ILE A 56 -17.61 -12.32 -10.68
N PHE A 57 -17.66 -13.15 -9.63
CA PHE A 57 -17.13 -14.51 -9.67
C PHE A 57 -17.91 -15.44 -10.63
N ALA A 58 -19.22 -15.21 -10.81
CA ALA A 58 -20.03 -15.99 -11.75
C ALA A 58 -19.80 -15.61 -13.21
N GLU A 59 -19.56 -14.33 -13.50
CA GLU A 59 -19.40 -13.81 -14.86
C GLU A 59 -17.97 -13.88 -15.40
N ASN A 60 -16.97 -14.18 -14.55
CA ASN A 60 -15.56 -14.14 -14.90
C ASN A 60 -14.82 -15.35 -14.32
N GLN A 61 -13.85 -15.87 -15.06
CA GLN A 61 -12.94 -16.91 -14.56
C GLN A 61 -11.82 -16.25 -13.73
N ILE A 62 -12.09 -16.03 -12.44
CA ILE A 62 -11.13 -15.41 -11.52
C ILE A 62 -10.25 -16.50 -10.92
N GLU A 63 -8.93 -16.40 -11.10
CA GLU A 63 -7.95 -17.32 -10.53
C GLU A 63 -7.41 -16.83 -9.20
N SER A 64 -7.31 -15.51 -9.04
CA SER A 64 -6.72 -14.87 -7.86
C SER A 64 -7.28 -13.47 -7.63
N VAL A 65 -7.11 -12.97 -6.40
CA VAL A 65 -7.52 -11.63 -6.00
C VAL A 65 -6.32 -10.86 -5.43
N ILE A 66 -6.10 -9.64 -5.91
CA ILE A 66 -5.22 -8.67 -5.25
C ILE A 66 -6.13 -7.69 -4.52
N HIS A 67 -6.06 -7.71 -3.19
CA HIS A 67 -6.96 -6.96 -2.32
C HIS A 67 -6.33 -5.65 -1.85
N PHE A 68 -6.62 -4.56 -2.57
CA PHE A 68 -6.22 -3.20 -2.21
C PHE A 68 -7.30 -2.42 -1.45
N ALA A 69 -8.56 -2.84 -1.54
CA ALA A 69 -9.67 -2.10 -0.96
C ALA A 69 -9.49 -1.92 0.55
N GLY A 70 -9.52 -0.67 1.00
CA GLY A 70 -9.35 -0.34 2.41
C GLY A 70 -9.12 1.15 2.63
N LEU A 71 -9.69 1.67 3.70
CA LEU A 71 -9.41 3.01 4.20
C LEU A 71 -8.02 3.02 4.82
N LYS A 72 -7.21 4.06 4.55
CA LYS A 72 -5.77 4.09 4.89
C LYS A 72 -5.31 5.33 5.67
N ALA A 73 -6.18 6.27 5.95
CA ALA A 73 -5.83 7.52 6.63
C ALA A 73 -5.75 7.34 8.15
N VAL A 74 -4.53 7.31 8.71
CA VAL A 74 -4.28 7.09 10.14
C VAL A 74 -5.07 8.04 11.02
N GLY A 75 -5.00 9.36 10.77
CA GLY A 75 -5.72 10.36 11.57
C GLY A 75 -7.24 10.25 11.48
N GLU A 76 -7.80 9.86 10.33
CA GLU A 76 -9.22 9.58 10.17
C GLU A 76 -9.62 8.33 10.97
N SER A 77 -8.81 7.29 10.96
CA SER A 77 -9.10 6.04 11.68
C SER A 77 -9.28 6.27 13.18
N VAL A 78 -8.56 7.21 13.78
CA VAL A 78 -8.71 7.57 15.19
C VAL A 78 -10.05 8.25 15.47
N ARG A 79 -10.53 9.06 14.53
CA ARG A 79 -11.83 9.76 14.68
C ARG A 79 -13.03 8.87 14.33
N GLU A 80 -12.85 7.95 13.38
CA GLU A 80 -13.91 7.09 12.84
C GLU A 80 -13.55 5.58 12.89
N PRO A 81 -13.19 5.03 14.06
CA PRO A 81 -12.66 3.67 14.14
C PRO A 81 -13.62 2.60 13.65
N LEU A 82 -14.91 2.73 13.94
CA LEU A 82 -15.92 1.74 13.53
C LEU A 82 -16.06 1.67 12.00
N ARG A 83 -15.96 2.80 11.31
CA ARG A 83 -15.96 2.85 9.85
C ARG A 83 -14.76 2.09 9.28
N TYR A 84 -13.57 2.23 9.90
CA TYR A 84 -12.37 1.51 9.51
C TYR A 84 -12.49 0.01 9.71
N TYR A 85 -13.01 -0.44 10.85
CA TYR A 85 -13.24 -1.87 11.09
C TYR A 85 -14.31 -2.45 10.16
N GLN A 86 -15.42 -1.73 9.97
CA GLN A 86 -16.47 -2.17 9.05
C GLN A 86 -15.96 -2.32 7.62
N ASN A 87 -15.27 -1.30 7.10
CA ASN A 87 -14.75 -1.32 5.74
C ASN A 87 -13.59 -2.32 5.58
N ASN A 88 -12.55 -2.22 6.42
CA ASN A 88 -11.32 -2.96 6.21
C ASN A 88 -11.43 -4.41 6.69
N VAL A 89 -12.04 -4.66 7.86
CA VAL A 89 -12.10 -6.00 8.44
C VAL A 89 -13.32 -6.75 7.92
N THR A 90 -14.54 -6.21 8.08
CA THR A 90 -15.75 -6.86 7.61
C THR A 90 -15.74 -7.03 6.09
N GLY A 91 -15.30 -6.01 5.33
CA GLY A 91 -15.17 -6.10 3.87
C GLY A 91 -14.21 -7.20 3.43
N SER A 92 -13.08 -7.36 4.12
CA SER A 92 -12.14 -8.45 3.83
C SER A 92 -12.73 -9.83 4.15
N ILE A 93 -13.47 -9.97 5.25
CA ILE A 93 -14.18 -11.22 5.59
C ILE A 93 -15.18 -11.58 4.47
N VAL A 94 -16.01 -10.62 4.08
CA VAL A 94 -17.01 -10.82 3.01
C VAL A 94 -16.34 -11.25 1.71
N LEU A 95 -15.27 -10.58 1.32
CA LEU A 95 -14.50 -10.93 0.12
C LEU A 95 -13.97 -12.36 0.18
N VAL A 96 -13.30 -12.74 1.27
CA VAL A 96 -12.71 -14.08 1.43
C VAL A 96 -13.79 -15.17 1.45
N GLU A 97 -14.93 -14.95 2.10
CA GLU A 97 -16.05 -15.89 2.09
C GLU A 97 -16.60 -16.12 0.68
N GLU A 98 -16.79 -15.08 -0.12
CA GLU A 98 -17.30 -15.22 -1.48
C GLU A 98 -16.23 -15.79 -2.44
N MET A 99 -14.93 -15.53 -2.22
CA MET A 99 -13.83 -16.19 -2.91
C MET A 99 -13.85 -17.71 -2.69
N LEU A 100 -13.94 -18.16 -1.44
CA LEU A 100 -13.96 -19.59 -1.08
C LEU A 100 -15.17 -20.30 -1.69
N LYS A 101 -16.36 -19.68 -1.70
CA LYS A 101 -17.57 -20.20 -2.37
C LYS A 101 -17.40 -20.33 -3.89
N ALA A 102 -16.62 -19.43 -4.48
CA ALA A 102 -16.31 -19.43 -5.91
C ALA A 102 -15.10 -20.32 -6.28
N ASN A 103 -14.49 -21.02 -5.30
CA ASN A 103 -13.26 -21.79 -5.46
C ASN A 103 -12.05 -20.96 -5.93
N VAL A 104 -12.03 -19.66 -5.60
CA VAL A 104 -10.88 -18.78 -5.82
C VAL A 104 -9.98 -18.87 -4.59
N ASN A 105 -8.83 -19.53 -4.74
CA ASN A 105 -8.00 -19.96 -3.62
C ASN A 105 -6.70 -19.16 -3.47
N THR A 106 -6.55 -18.01 -4.13
CA THR A 106 -5.36 -17.18 -3.99
C THR A 106 -5.73 -15.73 -3.73
N ILE A 107 -5.20 -15.18 -2.63
CA ILE A 107 -5.35 -13.78 -2.28
C ILE A 107 -3.99 -13.14 -1.96
N VAL A 108 -3.70 -12.00 -2.59
CA VAL A 108 -2.58 -11.13 -2.22
C VAL A 108 -3.15 -9.91 -1.49
N PHE A 109 -2.85 -9.80 -0.22
CA PHE A 109 -3.40 -8.76 0.66
C PHE A 109 -2.43 -7.60 0.86
N SER A 110 -2.91 -6.40 0.61
CA SER A 110 -2.25 -5.13 0.90
C SER A 110 -2.25 -4.86 2.41
N SER A 111 -1.22 -5.30 3.12
CA SER A 111 -0.98 -4.97 4.50
C SER A 111 -0.07 -3.74 4.65
N SER A 112 0.41 -3.45 5.83
CA SER A 112 1.17 -2.24 6.13
C SER A 112 2.21 -2.50 7.23
N ALA A 113 3.34 -1.81 7.16
CA ALA A 113 4.33 -1.78 8.25
C ALA A 113 3.75 -1.27 9.58
N THR A 114 2.59 -0.60 9.57
CA THR A 114 1.91 -0.16 10.80
C THR A 114 1.49 -1.32 11.72
N VAL A 115 1.42 -2.56 11.21
CA VAL A 115 1.14 -3.75 12.03
C VAL A 115 2.24 -4.04 13.07
N TYR A 116 3.47 -3.55 12.83
CA TYR A 116 4.57 -3.69 13.77
C TYR A 116 4.48 -2.73 14.99
N GLY A 117 3.64 -1.70 14.89
CA GLY A 117 3.54 -0.67 15.94
C GLY A 117 4.83 0.12 16.09
N ASP A 118 5.37 0.15 17.32
CA ASP A 118 6.69 0.74 17.63
C ASP A 118 7.76 -0.38 17.65
N PRO A 119 8.51 -0.57 16.55
CA PRO A 119 9.41 -1.71 16.41
C PRO A 119 10.66 -1.54 17.28
N GLN A 120 11.00 -2.59 18.04
CA GLN A 120 12.19 -2.61 18.89
C GLN A 120 13.45 -3.07 18.13
N ILE A 121 13.27 -3.66 16.96
CA ILE A 121 14.35 -4.17 16.09
C ILE A 121 14.26 -3.48 14.73
N ILE A 122 15.37 -2.87 14.33
CA ILE A 122 15.52 -2.18 13.05
C ILE A 122 16.87 -2.60 12.43
N PRO A 123 16.92 -3.00 11.15
CA PRO A 123 15.81 -3.12 10.17
C PRO A 123 14.73 -4.13 10.57
N ILE A 124 13.48 -3.87 10.17
CA ILE A 124 12.32 -4.69 10.53
C ILE A 124 12.25 -5.93 9.62
N VAL A 125 12.30 -7.10 10.22
CA VAL A 125 12.07 -8.40 9.54
C VAL A 125 10.65 -8.91 9.79
N GLU A 126 10.17 -9.83 8.96
CA GLU A 126 8.79 -10.35 9.05
C GLU A 126 8.50 -11.13 10.35
N SER A 127 9.53 -11.62 11.02
CA SER A 127 9.44 -12.29 12.32
C SER A 127 9.35 -11.33 13.52
N CYS A 128 9.48 -10.00 13.30
CA CYS A 128 9.27 -9.02 14.36
C CYS A 128 7.84 -9.10 14.90
N PRO A 129 7.64 -8.84 16.22
CA PRO A 129 6.32 -8.83 16.83
C PRO A 129 5.35 -7.90 16.10
N VAL A 130 4.10 -8.31 15.99
CA VAL A 130 3.00 -7.54 15.41
C VAL A 130 1.84 -7.40 16.40
N GLY A 131 0.91 -6.47 16.16
CA GLY A 131 -0.27 -6.29 16.99
C GLY A 131 -0.15 -5.20 18.05
N GLY A 132 1.04 -4.66 18.31
CA GLY A 132 1.26 -3.47 19.14
C GLY A 132 0.92 -2.18 18.43
N THR A 133 -0.16 -2.16 17.64
CA THR A 133 -0.56 -1.06 16.77
C THR A 133 -1.00 0.18 17.55
N THR A 134 -0.67 1.35 17.04
CA THR A 134 -0.92 2.64 17.71
C THR A 134 -2.18 3.35 17.21
N ASN A 135 -2.88 2.78 16.23
CA ASN A 135 -4.07 3.38 15.63
C ASN A 135 -4.99 2.33 15.01
N PRO A 136 -6.31 2.64 14.82
CA PRO A 136 -7.28 1.70 14.27
C PRO A 136 -7.00 1.24 12.84
N TYR A 137 -6.35 2.05 12.02
CA TYR A 137 -5.93 1.61 10.67
C TYR A 137 -4.93 0.45 10.77
N GLY A 138 -3.84 0.60 11.53
CA GLY A 138 -2.87 -0.46 11.75
C GLY A 138 -3.50 -1.70 12.38
N THR A 139 -4.39 -1.50 13.37
CA THR A 139 -5.14 -2.59 13.99
C THR A 139 -6.01 -3.33 12.98
N SER A 140 -6.71 -2.62 12.09
CA SER A 140 -7.54 -3.26 11.05
C SER A 140 -6.72 -4.12 10.09
N LYS A 141 -5.53 -3.66 9.69
CA LYS A 141 -4.61 -4.44 8.85
C LYS A 141 -4.12 -5.70 9.58
N TYR A 142 -3.71 -5.56 10.85
CA TYR A 142 -3.31 -6.71 11.68
C TYR A 142 -4.44 -7.74 11.87
N MET A 143 -5.68 -7.27 12.12
CA MET A 143 -6.84 -8.17 12.23
C MET A 143 -7.05 -8.97 10.95
N VAL A 144 -6.94 -8.35 9.77
CA VAL A 144 -7.09 -9.07 8.50
C VAL A 144 -5.96 -10.10 8.31
N GLU A 145 -4.71 -9.77 8.66
CA GLU A 145 -3.63 -10.77 8.65
C GLU A 145 -3.96 -12.00 9.50
N ARG A 146 -4.46 -11.78 10.72
CA ARG A 146 -4.88 -12.87 11.63
C ARG A 146 -6.03 -13.70 11.06
N ILE A 147 -7.04 -13.03 10.50
CA ILE A 147 -8.18 -13.69 9.85
C ILE A 147 -7.70 -14.57 8.68
N LEU A 148 -6.82 -14.05 7.82
CA LEU A 148 -6.26 -14.82 6.71
C LEU A 148 -5.45 -16.02 7.19
N GLU A 149 -4.60 -15.85 8.23
CA GLU A 149 -3.81 -16.94 8.81
C GLU A 149 -4.69 -18.06 9.37
N ASP A 150 -5.75 -17.71 10.11
CA ASP A 150 -6.68 -18.69 10.66
C ASP A 150 -7.56 -19.33 9.57
N THR A 151 -7.90 -18.56 8.51
CA THR A 151 -8.64 -19.09 7.35
C THR A 151 -7.81 -20.11 6.57
N VAL A 152 -6.52 -19.87 6.37
CA VAL A 152 -5.60 -20.84 5.73
C VAL A 152 -5.53 -22.16 6.52
N LYS A 153 -5.53 -22.11 7.86
CA LYS A 153 -5.57 -23.33 8.70
C LYS A 153 -6.86 -24.12 8.52
N ALA A 154 -7.99 -23.43 8.35
CA ALA A 154 -9.31 -24.05 8.16
C ALA A 154 -9.55 -24.51 6.72
N PHE A 155 -8.94 -23.85 5.75
CA PHE A 155 -9.06 -24.11 4.31
C PHE A 155 -7.66 -24.31 3.71
N PRO A 156 -7.08 -25.53 3.80
CA PRO A 156 -5.68 -25.81 3.44
C PRO A 156 -5.33 -25.55 1.95
N GLN A 157 -6.34 -25.42 1.09
CA GLN A 157 -6.14 -25.06 -0.32
C GLN A 157 -5.90 -23.57 -0.54
N LEU A 158 -6.18 -22.71 0.46
CA LEU A 158 -6.02 -21.27 0.33
C LEU A 158 -4.56 -20.86 0.38
N SER A 159 -4.14 -20.03 -0.57
CA SER A 159 -2.91 -19.27 -0.56
C SER A 159 -3.21 -17.83 -0.18
N ALA A 160 -2.72 -17.38 0.95
CA ALA A 160 -2.84 -16.01 1.42
C ALA A 160 -1.46 -15.37 1.51
N VAL A 161 -1.19 -14.40 0.65
CA VAL A 161 0.07 -13.66 0.61
C VAL A 161 -0.14 -12.26 1.18
N VAL A 162 0.54 -11.96 2.27
CA VAL A 162 0.47 -10.68 2.97
C VAL A 162 1.70 -9.84 2.59
N LEU A 163 1.46 -8.69 1.99
CA LEU A 163 2.51 -7.75 1.64
C LEU A 163 2.46 -6.54 2.58
N ARG A 164 3.44 -6.43 3.47
CA ARG A 164 3.57 -5.31 4.41
C ARG A 164 4.33 -4.17 3.75
N TYR A 165 3.58 -3.15 3.31
CA TYR A 165 4.18 -1.99 2.64
C TYR A 165 4.82 -1.06 3.65
N PHE A 166 5.96 -0.49 3.26
CA PHE A 166 6.49 0.71 3.88
C PHE A 166 5.87 1.95 3.21
N ASN A 167 6.59 2.98 2.86
CA ASN A 167 5.99 4.23 2.39
C ASN A 167 6.04 4.35 0.85
N PRO A 168 4.98 4.02 0.12
CA PRO A 168 4.97 4.17 -1.34
C PRO A 168 5.04 5.64 -1.73
N VAL A 169 5.88 5.94 -2.72
CA VAL A 169 6.07 7.29 -3.28
C VAL A 169 6.35 7.21 -4.79
N GLY A 170 6.42 8.36 -5.44
CA GLY A 170 6.63 8.45 -6.87
C GLY A 170 5.35 8.26 -7.69
N ALA A 171 5.51 8.37 -8.99
CA ALA A 171 4.46 8.26 -9.98
C ALA A 171 4.91 7.41 -11.17
N HIS A 172 4.02 7.12 -12.09
CA HIS A 172 4.37 6.48 -13.35
C HIS A 172 5.12 7.49 -14.25
N GLU A 173 6.14 7.03 -14.97
CA GLU A 173 6.99 7.87 -15.85
C GLU A 173 6.23 8.69 -16.89
N SER A 174 5.04 8.23 -17.29
CA SER A 174 4.16 8.98 -18.20
C SER A 174 3.59 10.26 -17.60
N GLY A 175 3.64 10.44 -16.28
CA GLY A 175 2.97 11.53 -15.56
C GLY A 175 1.43 11.43 -15.52
N LEU A 176 0.83 10.37 -16.09
CA LEU A 176 -0.62 10.22 -16.17
C LEU A 176 -1.26 9.66 -14.89
N ILE A 177 -0.54 8.85 -14.12
CA ILE A 177 -1.01 8.26 -12.87
C ILE A 177 0.01 8.49 -11.75
N GLY A 178 -0.50 8.79 -10.56
CA GLY A 178 0.25 9.06 -9.35
C GLY A 178 -0.65 9.01 -8.13
N GLU A 179 -0.23 9.58 -7.00
CA GLU A 179 -1.07 9.74 -5.82
C GLU A 179 -1.88 11.04 -5.92
N ASP A 180 -3.20 10.90 -6.10
CA ASP A 180 -4.15 12.03 -6.21
C ASP A 180 -5.30 11.83 -5.21
N PRO A 181 -5.05 12.12 -3.92
CA PRO A 181 -6.04 11.89 -2.87
C PRO A 181 -7.19 12.89 -2.94
N ASN A 182 -8.41 12.42 -2.72
CA ASN A 182 -9.55 13.28 -2.50
C ASN A 182 -9.42 13.98 -1.13
N GLY A 183 -9.31 15.32 -1.13
CA GLY A 183 -9.19 16.13 0.07
C GLY A 183 -7.76 16.37 0.53
N ILE A 184 -7.54 16.49 1.85
CA ILE A 184 -6.23 16.81 2.43
C ILE A 184 -5.35 15.56 2.39
N PRO A 185 -4.13 15.65 1.82
CA PRO A 185 -3.19 14.54 1.82
C PRO A 185 -2.84 14.05 3.23
N ASN A 186 -2.52 12.76 3.35
CA ASN A 186 -2.06 12.17 4.62
C ASN A 186 -0.57 11.78 4.59
N ASN A 187 0.03 11.70 3.41
CA ASN A 187 1.42 11.29 3.19
C ASN A 187 2.31 12.49 2.87
N LEU A 188 3.61 12.36 3.13
CA LEU A 188 4.60 13.42 2.97
C LEU A 188 4.68 13.94 1.52
N MET A 189 4.81 13.04 0.52
CA MET A 189 5.05 13.44 -0.86
C MET A 189 3.93 14.26 -1.48
N PRO A 190 2.64 13.94 -1.32
CA PRO A 190 1.55 14.81 -1.77
C PRO A 190 1.58 16.20 -1.14
N PHE A 191 2.00 16.34 0.14
CA PHE A 191 2.19 17.66 0.75
C PHE A 191 3.33 18.43 0.10
N ILE A 192 4.50 17.80 -0.10
CA ILE A 192 5.64 18.42 -0.80
C ILE A 192 5.20 18.88 -2.19
N SER A 193 4.50 18.02 -2.94
CA SER A 193 4.00 18.36 -4.30
C SER A 193 3.02 19.53 -4.28
N GLN A 194 2.12 19.62 -3.30
CA GLN A 194 1.19 20.75 -3.17
C GLN A 194 1.90 22.07 -2.82
N VAL A 195 2.96 22.01 -2.03
CA VAL A 195 3.82 23.18 -1.76
C VAL A 195 4.57 23.58 -3.05
N ALA A 196 5.14 22.60 -3.75
CA ALA A 196 5.89 22.81 -4.98
C ALA A 196 5.08 23.54 -6.06
N VAL A 197 3.78 23.20 -6.22
CA VAL A 197 2.88 23.85 -7.20
C VAL A 197 2.14 25.05 -6.62
N GLY A 198 2.49 25.51 -5.41
CA GLY A 198 1.92 26.72 -4.79
C GLY A 198 0.50 26.57 -4.23
N LYS A 199 -0.03 25.35 -4.12
CA LYS A 199 -1.34 25.10 -3.47
C LYS A 199 -1.27 25.26 -1.95
N LEU A 200 -0.12 25.01 -1.35
CA LEU A 200 0.17 25.24 0.06
C LEU A 200 1.35 26.19 0.22
N PRO A 201 1.35 27.07 1.23
CA PRO A 201 2.41 28.05 1.41
C PRO A 201 3.71 27.45 1.92
N GLN A 202 3.65 26.39 2.70
CA GLN A 202 4.80 25.69 3.30
C GLN A 202 4.44 24.30 3.77
N LEU A 203 5.45 23.45 3.93
CA LEU A 203 5.35 22.11 4.51
C LEU A 203 5.44 22.19 6.04
N SER A 204 4.58 21.48 6.76
CA SER A 204 4.74 21.23 8.20
C SER A 204 5.53 19.94 8.42
N VAL A 205 6.72 20.04 9.03
CA VAL A 205 7.57 18.92 9.44
C VAL A 205 7.28 18.60 10.89
N PHE A 206 6.67 17.45 11.16
CA PHE A 206 6.21 17.06 12.48
C PHE A 206 7.33 16.40 13.30
N GLY A 207 7.78 17.10 14.35
CA GLY A 207 8.91 16.70 15.21
C GLY A 207 10.26 17.09 14.61
N GLY A 208 11.11 17.69 15.44
CA GLY A 208 12.49 18.04 15.12
C GLY A 208 13.46 17.60 16.21
N ASP A 209 13.01 16.72 17.10
CA ASP A 209 13.69 16.29 18.31
C ASP A 209 13.74 14.76 18.46
N TYR A 210 13.51 14.00 17.37
CA TYR A 210 13.72 12.54 17.34
C TYR A 210 15.21 12.22 17.44
N ASN A 211 15.51 11.05 18.01
CA ASN A 211 16.89 10.53 18.01
C ASN A 211 17.27 9.97 16.62
N THR A 212 17.42 10.88 15.66
CA THR A 212 17.79 10.64 14.25
C THR A 212 18.86 11.66 13.84
N HIS A 213 19.47 11.50 12.68
CA HIS A 213 20.61 12.35 12.27
C HIS A 213 20.28 13.84 12.09
N ASP A 214 19.01 14.17 11.82
CA ASP A 214 18.54 15.56 11.64
C ASP A 214 17.35 15.91 12.54
N GLY A 215 16.99 15.01 13.46
CA GLY A 215 15.88 15.20 14.40
C GLY A 215 14.51 14.90 13.83
N THR A 216 14.37 14.60 12.54
CA THR A 216 13.07 14.27 11.93
C THR A 216 12.84 12.77 11.79
N GLY A 217 11.59 12.34 11.61
CA GLY A 217 11.24 10.93 11.52
C GLY A 217 11.83 10.26 10.28
N VAL A 218 12.36 9.04 10.44
CA VAL A 218 12.97 8.23 9.36
C VAL A 218 12.03 7.14 8.91
N ARG A 219 11.83 7.03 7.59
CA ARG A 219 10.95 6.03 6.96
C ARG A 219 11.64 5.37 5.77
N ASP A 220 11.21 4.16 5.45
CA ASP A 220 11.55 3.46 4.21
C ASP A 220 10.59 3.89 3.11
N TYR A 221 11.09 4.60 2.13
CA TYR A 221 10.31 5.02 0.97
C TYR A 221 10.59 4.09 -0.21
N ILE A 222 9.53 3.60 -0.83
CA ILE A 222 9.60 2.68 -1.97
C ILE A 222 8.90 3.28 -3.18
N HIS A 223 9.51 3.15 -4.36
CA HIS A 223 8.85 3.61 -5.58
C HIS A 223 7.60 2.77 -5.86
N VAL A 224 6.48 3.43 -6.18
CA VAL A 224 5.17 2.78 -6.37
C VAL A 224 5.18 1.72 -7.48
N VAL A 225 6.02 1.85 -8.50
CA VAL A 225 6.20 0.83 -9.56
C VAL A 225 6.93 -0.39 -9.03
N ASP A 226 7.99 -0.22 -8.22
CA ASP A 226 8.67 -1.36 -7.59
C ASP A 226 7.72 -2.12 -6.65
N LEU A 227 6.88 -1.39 -5.92
CA LEU A 227 5.83 -1.99 -5.11
C LEU A 227 4.82 -2.76 -5.97
N ALA A 228 4.39 -2.21 -7.12
CA ALA A 228 3.51 -2.89 -8.06
C ALA A 228 4.13 -4.21 -8.55
N LEU A 229 5.41 -4.17 -8.96
CA LEU A 229 6.15 -5.38 -9.39
C LEU A 229 6.28 -6.41 -8.25
N GLY A 230 6.36 -5.97 -6.99
CA GLY A 230 6.33 -6.85 -5.82
C GLY A 230 5.03 -7.67 -5.73
N HIS A 231 3.89 -7.10 -6.12
CA HIS A 231 2.62 -7.83 -6.17
C HIS A 231 2.62 -8.92 -7.25
N LEU A 232 3.16 -8.62 -8.43
CA LEU A 232 3.26 -9.59 -9.51
C LEU A 232 4.14 -10.75 -9.09
N LYS A 233 5.32 -10.48 -8.54
CA LYS A 233 6.24 -11.52 -8.05
C LYS A 233 5.63 -12.38 -6.95
N ALA A 234 4.90 -11.78 -6.02
CA ALA A 234 4.19 -12.49 -4.96
C ALA A 234 3.07 -13.38 -5.52
N LEU A 235 2.28 -12.84 -6.46
CA LEU A 235 1.22 -13.59 -7.13
C LEU A 235 1.78 -14.78 -7.90
N ASP A 236 2.79 -14.57 -8.76
CA ASP A 236 3.42 -15.63 -9.56
C ASP A 236 3.98 -16.75 -8.71
N LYS A 237 4.63 -16.38 -7.60
CA LYS A 237 5.25 -17.36 -6.70
C LYS A 237 4.22 -18.22 -6.00
N HIS A 238 3.08 -17.63 -5.59
CA HIS A 238 2.15 -18.27 -4.67
C HIS A 238 0.77 -18.59 -5.27
N GLN A 239 0.57 -18.43 -6.58
CA GLN A 239 -0.72 -18.72 -7.23
C GLN A 239 -1.17 -20.17 -7.00
N ASN A 240 -0.23 -21.13 -6.90
CA ASN A 240 -0.49 -22.54 -6.65
C ASN A 240 0.25 -23.09 -5.42
N ASP A 241 0.65 -22.22 -4.50
CA ASP A 241 1.42 -22.56 -3.30
C ASP A 241 0.59 -22.21 -2.06
N ALA A 242 -0.30 -23.13 -1.71
CA ALA A 242 -1.21 -22.95 -0.57
C ALA A 242 -0.43 -22.71 0.75
N GLY A 243 -0.96 -21.84 1.58
CA GLY A 243 -0.34 -21.46 2.84
C GLY A 243 -0.45 -20.00 3.17
N PHE A 244 0.15 -19.59 4.27
CA PHE A 244 0.19 -18.21 4.74
C PHE A 244 1.59 -17.65 4.57
N HIS A 245 1.75 -16.66 3.69
CA HIS A 245 3.03 -16.10 3.30
C HIS A 245 3.07 -14.59 3.62
N ILE A 246 4.17 -14.11 4.18
CA ILE A 246 4.32 -12.70 4.56
C ILE A 246 5.63 -12.16 3.99
N TYR A 247 5.58 -10.96 3.41
CA TYR A 247 6.75 -10.25 2.89
C TYR A 247 6.72 -8.76 3.24
N ASN A 248 7.84 -8.23 3.68
CA ASN A 248 8.07 -6.80 3.75
C ASN A 248 8.44 -6.27 2.36
N LEU A 249 7.73 -5.25 1.89
CA LEU A 249 8.06 -4.56 0.66
C LEU A 249 8.54 -3.14 0.96
N GLY A 250 9.84 -2.99 1.01
CA GLY A 250 10.57 -1.75 1.22
C GLY A 250 11.95 -1.80 0.55
N THR A 251 12.71 -0.74 0.67
CA THR A 251 14.05 -0.61 0.08
C THR A 251 15.17 -1.12 1.01
N GLY A 252 14.88 -1.19 2.30
CA GLY A 252 15.89 -1.43 3.33
C GLY A 252 16.72 -0.19 3.69
N THR A 253 16.33 0.97 3.17
CA THR A 253 17.01 2.25 3.43
C THR A 253 16.03 3.23 4.08
N GLY A 254 16.46 3.81 5.20
CA GLY A 254 15.69 4.85 5.89
C GLY A 254 16.10 6.24 5.42
N TYR A 255 15.12 7.07 5.06
CA TYR A 255 15.29 8.49 4.77
C TYR A 255 14.47 9.33 5.76
N SER A 256 15.08 10.42 6.24
CA SER A 256 14.37 11.38 7.08
C SER A 256 13.40 12.25 6.27
N VAL A 257 12.51 12.97 6.96
CA VAL A 257 11.63 13.95 6.29
C VAL A 257 12.45 15.01 5.57
N LEU A 258 13.53 15.50 6.16
CA LEU A 258 14.39 16.51 5.54
C LEU A 258 15.26 15.95 4.40
N ASP A 259 15.65 14.67 4.45
CA ASP A 259 16.28 14.00 3.30
C ASP A 259 15.34 13.99 2.10
N MET A 260 14.05 13.68 2.31
CA MET A 260 13.05 13.67 1.24
C MET A 260 12.82 15.08 0.65
N VAL A 261 12.78 16.11 1.50
CA VAL A 261 12.66 17.51 1.04
C VAL A 261 13.85 17.88 0.18
N LYS A 262 15.08 17.65 0.67
CA LYS A 262 16.32 17.97 -0.07
C LYS A 262 16.41 17.20 -1.39
N ALA A 263 16.03 15.91 -1.38
CA ALA A 263 16.05 15.10 -2.60
C ALA A 263 15.04 15.63 -3.63
N PHE A 264 13.85 16.06 -3.19
CA PHE A 264 12.85 16.63 -4.06
C PHE A 264 13.31 17.98 -4.64
N GLU A 265 13.89 18.85 -3.81
CA GLU A 265 14.48 20.13 -4.24
C GLU A 265 15.56 19.92 -5.30
N ALA A 266 16.48 18.97 -5.06
CA ALA A 266 17.58 18.67 -5.97
C ALA A 266 17.08 18.09 -7.31
N ALA A 267 16.07 17.20 -7.28
CA ALA A 267 15.53 16.58 -8.49
C ALA A 267 14.73 17.57 -9.37
N ASN A 268 14.08 18.58 -8.77
CA ASN A 268 13.17 19.47 -9.48
C ASN A 268 13.67 20.92 -9.61
N GLY A 269 14.80 21.27 -9.01
CA GLY A 269 15.38 22.61 -9.08
C GLY A 269 14.55 23.70 -8.39
N ILE A 270 13.74 23.34 -7.39
CA ILE A 270 12.85 24.24 -6.64
C ILE A 270 13.11 24.15 -5.14
N THR A 271 12.79 25.22 -4.42
CA THR A 271 12.89 25.24 -2.94
C THR A 271 11.54 24.96 -2.32
N ILE A 272 11.50 24.11 -1.31
CA ILE A 272 10.30 23.77 -0.54
C ILE A 272 10.35 24.46 0.83
N PRO A 273 9.62 25.55 1.04
CA PRO A 273 9.56 26.19 2.34
C PRO A 273 8.90 25.23 3.33
N TYR A 274 9.51 25.09 4.52
CA TYR A 274 8.97 24.26 5.59
C TYR A 274 9.11 24.90 6.97
N LYS A 275 8.30 24.41 7.90
CA LYS A 275 8.37 24.75 9.32
C LYS A 275 8.32 23.47 10.15
N VAL A 276 9.25 23.35 11.10
CA VAL A 276 9.20 22.28 12.11
C VAL A 276 8.14 22.64 13.14
N VAL A 277 7.26 21.68 13.43
CA VAL A 277 6.16 21.78 14.39
C VAL A 277 6.21 20.60 15.35
N ASP A 278 5.36 20.59 16.37
CA ASP A 278 5.31 19.52 17.37
C ASP A 278 5.04 18.15 16.75
N ARG A 279 5.50 17.09 17.43
CA ARG A 279 5.27 15.69 17.00
C ARG A 279 3.78 15.38 16.89
N ARG A 280 3.41 14.57 15.92
CA ARG A 280 2.06 14.00 15.87
C ARG A 280 1.96 12.84 16.87
N PRO A 281 0.82 12.69 17.58
CA PRO A 281 0.59 11.51 18.42
C PRO A 281 0.70 10.21 17.61
N GLY A 282 1.45 9.25 18.15
CA GLY A 282 1.65 7.94 17.52
C GLY A 282 2.73 7.86 16.45
N ASP A 283 3.43 8.97 16.13
CA ASP A 283 4.60 8.91 15.25
C ASP A 283 5.81 8.28 15.98
N ILE A 284 6.51 7.41 15.29
CA ILE A 284 7.75 6.74 15.76
C ILE A 284 8.98 7.36 15.10
N ALA A 285 10.13 7.28 15.77
CA ALA A 285 11.37 7.89 15.28
C ALA A 285 11.86 7.25 13.98
N VAL A 286 11.95 5.91 13.92
CA VAL A 286 12.59 5.18 12.82
C VAL A 286 11.73 3.96 12.44
N CYS A 287 11.51 3.78 11.13
CA CYS A 287 10.81 2.62 10.59
C CYS A 287 11.31 2.32 9.17
N TYR A 288 12.15 1.29 9.02
CA TYR A 288 12.57 0.79 7.70
C TYR A 288 12.75 -0.73 7.71
N SER A 289 12.62 -1.35 6.54
CA SER A 289 12.55 -2.79 6.34
C SER A 289 13.91 -3.46 6.23
N ALA A 290 13.90 -4.80 6.41
CA ALA A 290 14.89 -5.70 5.84
C ALA A 290 14.18 -6.50 4.71
N PRO A 291 14.39 -6.16 3.42
CA PRO A 291 13.66 -6.79 2.31
C PRO A 291 14.26 -8.12 1.86
N GLN A 292 15.18 -8.68 2.64
CA GLN A 292 15.98 -9.87 2.26
C GLN A 292 15.09 -11.08 1.92
N LYS A 293 14.02 -11.31 2.68
CA LYS A 293 13.10 -12.42 2.43
C LYS A 293 12.41 -12.31 1.07
N ALA A 294 11.97 -11.10 0.69
CA ALA A 294 11.37 -10.87 -0.61
C ALA A 294 12.37 -11.10 -1.75
N LEU A 295 13.64 -10.70 -1.58
CA LEU A 295 14.69 -10.99 -2.55
C LEU A 295 14.92 -12.50 -2.71
N GLU A 296 15.09 -13.23 -1.61
CA GLU A 296 15.44 -14.66 -1.64
C GLU A 296 14.28 -15.53 -2.14
N GLN A 297 13.06 -15.24 -1.75
CA GLN A 297 11.91 -16.10 -2.01
C GLN A 297 11.08 -15.69 -3.23
N LEU A 298 10.98 -14.39 -3.53
CA LEU A 298 10.24 -13.87 -4.67
C LEU A 298 11.15 -13.46 -5.84
N GLY A 299 12.48 -13.40 -5.63
CA GLY A 299 13.41 -12.81 -6.61
C GLY A 299 13.13 -11.31 -6.86
N TRP A 300 12.50 -10.64 -5.88
CA TRP A 300 12.12 -9.23 -5.99
C TRP A 300 13.06 -8.33 -5.21
N LYS A 301 13.42 -7.22 -5.82
CA LYS A 301 14.14 -6.11 -5.20
C LYS A 301 13.68 -4.79 -5.80
N THR A 302 13.91 -3.71 -5.08
CA THR A 302 13.70 -2.36 -5.61
C THR A 302 14.79 -2.01 -6.62
N GLU A 303 14.39 -1.36 -7.70
CA GLU A 303 15.30 -0.93 -8.78
C GLU A 303 15.37 0.59 -8.89
N ARG A 304 14.35 1.30 -8.36
CA ARG A 304 14.23 2.76 -8.43
C ARG A 304 14.73 3.40 -7.15
N GLY A 305 15.76 4.22 -7.28
CA GLY A 305 16.36 4.95 -6.17
C GLY A 305 15.62 6.25 -5.83
N LEU A 306 16.14 6.97 -4.82
CA LEU A 306 15.54 8.18 -4.28
C LEU A 306 15.32 9.26 -5.35
N GLU A 307 16.26 9.46 -6.28
CA GLU A 307 16.10 10.45 -7.36
C GLU A 307 14.88 10.15 -8.24
N GLN A 308 14.65 8.88 -8.59
CA GLN A 308 13.50 8.46 -9.40
C GLN A 308 12.17 8.58 -8.64
N MET A 309 12.21 8.47 -7.32
CA MET A 309 11.03 8.68 -6.46
C MET A 309 10.59 10.16 -6.43
N MET A 310 11.50 11.10 -6.74
CA MET A 310 11.27 12.55 -6.64
C MET A 310 10.87 13.20 -7.97
N LYS A 311 11.01 12.52 -9.06
CA LYS A 311 10.60 12.97 -10.41
C LYS A 311 9.13 12.66 -10.66
#